data_40b79ee76007acb796faf62a9b74b852
#
_entry.id   40b79ee76007acb796faf62a9b74b852
#
_cell.length_a   1.000
_cell.length_b   1.000
_cell.length_c   1.000
_cell.angle_alpha   90.00
_cell.angle_beta   90.00
_cell.angle_gamma   90.00
#
_symmetry.space_group_name_H-M   'P 1'
#
loop_
_entity.id
_entity.type
_entity.pdbx_description
1 polymer ?
#
loop_
_entity_poly.entity_id
_entity_poly.type
_entity_poly.pdbx_seq_one_letter_code
_entity_poly.pdbx_strand_id
1 'polypeptide(L)'
;MGHKRMKSLNEQIHQTLQGMEGFGRSKYEDKKAGIQGRYIYSYSTMRTYEKHCRYFADFVKGSPAVRAALGHRPRTLEECRLFIPAFIRYQIGRGLSTYTVKMEASALGKLYGEKLNLELPRNARTEIKRSRGAAVRDRNVSRKNNSELLNFCRCCGPRRSELEKLSAKDLRVINGRFYVSFTRGTKGGKPRLSPIMGTPGEVLRAARYLKTLTGKNHVHSGLDVHSLRAEYASRVYRESARSLESLKGRRICKQALYVCRGDKAGIVYDREALLAASRALGHNREDVVAGHYLYKEE
;
A
#
# COMPACT_ATOMS: atom_id res chain seq x y z
N MET A 1 28.52 40.68 -15.41
CA MET A 1 27.38 40.04 -14.67
C MET A 1 27.07 38.71 -15.32
N GLY A 2 27.41 37.59 -14.66
CA GLY A 2 27.13 36.25 -15.21
C GLY A 2 25.63 35.99 -15.30
N HIS A 3 25.12 35.68 -16.48
CA HIS A 3 23.74 35.26 -16.65
C HIS A 3 23.46 34.01 -15.83
N LYS A 4 22.71 34.12 -14.74
CA LYS A 4 22.29 33.00 -13.92
C LYS A 4 21.45 32.06 -14.79
N ARG A 5 22.01 30.88 -15.14
CA ARG A 5 21.32 29.88 -15.95
C ARG A 5 19.98 29.52 -15.30
N MET A 6 18.90 29.67 -16.07
CA MET A 6 17.57 29.29 -15.61
C MET A 6 17.48 27.78 -15.38
N LYS A 7 17.01 27.38 -14.22
CA LYS A 7 16.87 25.97 -13.86
C LYS A 7 15.81 25.28 -14.74
N SER A 8 16.09 24.06 -15.16
CA SER A 8 15.11 23.23 -15.86
C SER A 8 13.88 22.92 -14.97
N LEU A 9 12.74 22.62 -15.59
CA LEU A 9 11.53 22.23 -14.82
C LEU A 9 11.80 21.03 -13.89
N ASN A 10 12.63 20.07 -14.31
CA ASN A 10 12.98 18.93 -13.48
C ASN A 10 13.82 19.33 -12.26
N GLU A 11 14.72 20.29 -12.40
CA GLU A 11 15.48 20.85 -11.27
C GLU A 11 14.58 21.64 -10.33
N GLN A 12 13.63 22.42 -10.87
CA GLN A 12 12.64 23.14 -10.07
C GLN A 12 11.75 22.18 -9.26
N ILE A 13 11.26 21.10 -9.89
CA ILE A 13 10.48 20.03 -9.23
C ILE A 13 11.31 19.41 -8.08
N HIS A 14 12.54 18.99 -8.39
CA HIS A 14 13.42 18.36 -7.40
C HIS A 14 13.64 19.27 -6.20
N GLN A 15 14.01 20.52 -6.40
CA GLN A 15 14.28 21.48 -5.32
C GLN A 15 13.03 21.79 -4.50
N THR A 16 11.87 21.97 -5.16
CA THR A 16 10.60 22.23 -4.46
C THR A 16 10.23 21.05 -3.56
N LEU A 17 10.28 19.83 -4.08
CA LEU A 17 9.94 18.64 -3.29
C LEU A 17 11.00 18.37 -2.19
N GLN A 18 12.29 18.59 -2.48
CA GLN A 18 13.37 18.45 -1.50
C GLN A 18 13.20 19.41 -0.32
N GLY A 19 12.75 20.65 -0.58
CA GLY A 19 12.41 21.61 0.48
C GLY A 19 11.27 21.16 1.40
N MET A 20 10.52 20.12 1.01
CA MET A 20 9.44 19.53 1.81
C MET A 20 9.88 18.25 2.54
N GLU A 21 11.16 17.94 2.57
CA GLU A 21 11.67 16.75 3.24
C GLU A 21 11.37 16.78 4.74
N GLY A 22 10.77 15.71 5.23
CA GLY A 22 10.44 15.50 6.64
C GLY A 22 10.75 14.07 7.07
N PHE A 23 11.86 13.49 6.58
CA PHE A 23 12.26 12.14 6.93
C PHE A 23 12.62 12.07 8.42
N GLY A 24 12.14 11.01 9.07
CA GLY A 24 12.33 10.86 10.52
C GLY A 24 11.33 11.64 11.40
N ARG A 25 10.58 12.60 10.84
CA ARG A 25 9.53 13.31 11.60
C ARG A 25 8.33 12.40 11.88
N SER A 26 7.64 12.66 13.00
CA SER A 26 6.39 11.99 13.32
C SER A 26 5.22 12.62 12.55
N LYS A 27 4.74 11.91 11.53
CA LYS A 27 3.52 12.33 10.80
C LYS A 27 2.30 12.51 11.73
N TYR A 28 2.26 11.76 12.83
CA TYR A 28 1.16 11.84 13.80
C TYR A 28 1.20 13.16 14.57
N GLU A 29 2.37 13.55 15.07
CA GLU A 29 2.54 14.83 15.78
C GLU A 29 2.33 16.03 14.84
N ASP A 30 2.89 15.97 13.63
CA ASP A 30 2.68 17.00 12.61
C ASP A 30 1.19 17.12 12.20
N LYS A 31 0.44 16.00 12.26
CA LYS A 31 -1.01 16.02 12.05
C LYS A 31 -1.76 16.73 13.17
N LYS A 32 -1.38 16.49 14.42
CA LYS A 32 -1.95 17.20 15.58
C LYS A 32 -1.65 18.70 15.49
N ALA A 33 -0.46 19.06 15.06
CA ALA A 33 -0.04 20.45 14.87
C ALA A 33 -0.61 21.11 13.58
N GLY A 34 -1.38 20.40 12.76
CA GLY A 34 -1.95 20.93 11.52
C GLY A 34 -0.94 21.18 10.38
N ILE A 35 0.33 20.77 10.55
CA ILE A 35 1.41 21.05 9.61
C ILE A 35 1.79 19.84 8.72
N GLN A 36 1.09 18.72 8.86
CA GLN A 36 1.38 17.48 8.09
C GLN A 36 1.41 17.69 6.56
N GLY A 37 0.68 18.69 6.07
CA GLY A 37 0.65 19.07 4.67
C GLY A 37 1.99 19.63 4.15
N ARG A 38 2.87 20.11 5.03
CA ARG A 38 4.14 20.75 4.66
C ARG A 38 5.25 19.75 4.30
N TYR A 39 5.17 18.49 4.77
CA TYR A 39 6.29 17.55 4.71
C TYR A 39 6.00 16.30 3.89
N ILE A 40 7.06 15.69 3.37
CA ILE A 40 7.11 14.36 2.76
C ILE A 40 7.91 13.45 3.69
N TYR A 41 7.25 12.46 4.29
CA TYR A 41 7.76 11.67 5.43
C TYR A 41 8.58 10.43 5.05
N SER A 42 8.70 10.11 3.77
CA SER A 42 9.48 8.95 3.35
C SER A 42 10.13 9.14 2.01
N TYR A 43 11.33 8.60 1.87
CA TYR A 43 12.07 8.61 0.61
C TYR A 43 11.30 7.97 -0.55
N SER A 44 10.58 6.87 -0.30
CA SER A 44 9.76 6.23 -1.33
C SER A 44 8.62 7.12 -1.83
N THR A 45 7.99 7.90 -0.93
CA THR A 45 6.97 8.89 -1.32
C THR A 45 7.61 10.03 -2.12
N MET A 46 8.76 10.52 -1.69
CA MET A 46 9.53 11.56 -2.40
C MET A 46 9.81 11.13 -3.84
N ARG A 47 10.42 9.96 -4.03
CA ARG A 47 10.71 9.42 -5.38
C ARG A 47 9.45 9.23 -6.22
N THR A 48 8.35 8.79 -5.60
CA THR A 48 7.08 8.61 -6.32
C THR A 48 6.53 9.95 -6.78
N TYR A 49 6.51 10.95 -5.92
CA TYR A 49 6.02 12.28 -6.27
C TYR A 49 6.89 12.94 -7.33
N GLU A 50 8.21 12.88 -7.19
CA GLU A 50 9.14 13.39 -8.17
C GLU A 50 8.93 12.75 -9.55
N LYS A 51 8.78 11.43 -9.61
CA LYS A 51 8.49 10.70 -10.85
C LYS A 51 7.22 11.21 -11.53
N HIS A 52 6.12 11.34 -10.78
CA HIS A 52 4.85 11.77 -11.35
C HIS A 52 4.85 13.27 -11.74
N CYS A 53 5.54 14.11 -10.99
CA CYS A 53 5.75 15.51 -11.36
C CYS A 53 6.60 15.65 -12.63
N ARG A 54 7.60 14.79 -12.84
CA ARG A 54 8.37 14.74 -14.09
C ARG A 54 7.53 14.34 -15.28
N TYR A 55 6.59 13.40 -15.14
CA TYR A 55 5.65 13.08 -16.22
C TYR A 55 4.79 14.28 -16.61
N PHE A 56 4.38 15.09 -15.64
CA PHE A 56 3.72 16.35 -15.92
C PHE A 56 4.64 17.35 -16.67
N ALA A 57 5.88 17.51 -16.21
CA ALA A 57 6.86 18.38 -16.88
C ALA A 57 7.12 17.93 -18.33
N ASP A 58 7.18 16.64 -18.58
CA ASP A 58 7.37 16.11 -19.95
C ASP A 58 6.13 16.34 -20.81
N PHE A 59 4.93 16.19 -20.26
CA PHE A 59 3.68 16.52 -20.95
C PHE A 59 3.63 17.99 -21.38
N VAL A 60 3.90 18.93 -20.47
CA VAL A 60 3.83 20.37 -20.80
C VAL A 60 4.91 20.79 -21.78
N LYS A 61 6.11 20.22 -21.69
CA LYS A 61 7.19 20.49 -22.66
C LYS A 61 6.87 19.97 -24.06
N GLY A 62 6.24 18.78 -24.14
CA GLY A 62 5.93 18.10 -25.39
C GLY A 62 4.63 18.56 -26.05
N SER A 63 3.78 19.31 -25.36
CA SER A 63 2.46 19.70 -25.85
C SER A 63 2.52 20.93 -26.75
N PRO A 64 2.14 20.82 -28.06
CA PRO A 64 2.00 21.98 -28.96
C PRO A 64 0.98 22.99 -28.44
N ALA A 65 -0.13 22.52 -27.84
CA ALA A 65 -1.17 23.37 -27.28
C ALA A 65 -0.67 24.25 -26.13
N VAL A 66 0.17 23.69 -25.24
CA VAL A 66 0.82 24.45 -24.16
C VAL A 66 1.73 25.51 -24.73
N ARG A 67 2.53 25.17 -25.75
CA ARG A 67 3.44 26.12 -26.42
C ARG A 67 2.67 27.25 -27.10
N ALA A 68 1.56 26.94 -27.79
CA ALA A 68 0.72 27.93 -28.41
C ALA A 68 0.09 28.87 -27.37
N ALA A 69 -0.42 28.35 -26.27
CA ALA A 69 -1.03 29.14 -25.20
C ALA A 69 -0.04 30.08 -24.49
N LEU A 70 1.23 29.67 -24.34
CA LEU A 70 2.26 30.48 -23.70
C LEU A 70 3.03 31.39 -24.68
N GLY A 71 2.99 31.11 -25.98
CA GLY A 71 3.86 31.75 -26.97
C GLY A 71 5.32 31.30 -26.95
N HIS A 72 5.69 30.45 -25.97
CA HIS A 72 7.04 29.90 -25.80
C HIS A 72 7.04 28.53 -25.08
N ARG A 73 8.16 27.88 -24.98
CA ARG A 73 8.31 26.67 -24.17
C ARG A 73 8.18 27.02 -22.69
N PRO A 74 7.43 26.22 -21.88
CA PRO A 74 7.28 26.48 -20.45
C PRO A 74 8.64 26.45 -19.74
N ARG A 75 8.89 27.44 -18.90
CA ARG A 75 10.17 27.69 -18.22
C ARG A 75 10.08 27.59 -16.72
N THR A 76 8.91 27.86 -16.15
CA THR A 76 8.68 27.86 -14.70
C THR A 76 7.55 26.93 -14.32
N LEU A 77 7.55 26.47 -13.07
CA LEU A 77 6.45 25.67 -12.53
C LEU A 77 5.14 26.47 -12.49
N GLU A 78 5.21 27.77 -12.27
CA GLU A 78 4.02 28.65 -12.23
C GLU A 78 3.34 28.71 -13.60
N GLU A 79 4.09 28.86 -14.69
CA GLU A 79 3.54 28.77 -16.05
C GLU A 79 2.87 27.43 -16.33
N CYS A 80 3.42 26.35 -15.78
CA CYS A 80 2.90 25.00 -15.98
C CYS A 80 1.58 24.76 -15.23
N ARG A 81 1.32 25.45 -14.11
CA ARG A 81 0.20 25.20 -13.20
C ARG A 81 -1.16 25.17 -13.89
N LEU A 82 -1.39 26.06 -14.82
CA LEU A 82 -2.65 26.18 -15.59
C LEU A 82 -2.97 24.91 -16.41
N PHE A 83 -1.97 24.11 -16.73
CA PHE A 83 -2.12 22.91 -17.56
C PHE A 83 -2.34 21.61 -16.76
N ILE A 84 -2.43 21.67 -15.43
CA ILE A 84 -2.71 20.51 -14.58
C ILE A 84 -4.02 19.80 -14.98
N PRO A 85 -5.16 20.51 -15.18
CA PRO A 85 -6.39 19.84 -15.60
C PRO A 85 -6.27 19.15 -16.97
N ALA A 86 -5.54 19.74 -17.89
CA ALA A 86 -5.30 19.17 -19.23
C ALA A 86 -4.45 17.89 -19.11
N PHE A 87 -3.41 17.90 -18.28
CA PHE A 87 -2.60 16.71 -18.01
C PHE A 87 -3.43 15.58 -17.40
N ILE A 88 -4.26 15.85 -16.41
CA ILE A 88 -5.11 14.84 -15.78
C ILE A 88 -6.09 14.25 -16.79
N ARG A 89 -6.75 15.07 -17.62
CA ARG A 89 -7.61 14.57 -18.72
C ARG A 89 -6.83 13.69 -19.70
N TYR A 90 -5.62 14.11 -20.08
CA TYR A 90 -4.74 13.31 -20.94
C TYR A 90 -4.43 11.94 -20.32
N GLN A 91 -4.11 11.88 -19.03
CA GLN A 91 -3.82 10.63 -18.35
C GLN A 91 -5.05 9.71 -18.22
N ILE A 92 -6.25 10.29 -18.03
CA ILE A 92 -7.52 9.54 -18.08
C ILE A 92 -7.73 8.97 -19.47
N GLY A 93 -7.55 9.78 -20.52
CA GLY A 93 -7.69 9.36 -21.92
C GLY A 93 -6.71 8.26 -22.35
N ARG A 94 -5.54 8.17 -21.69
CA ARG A 94 -4.60 7.05 -21.85
C ARG A 94 -5.07 5.74 -21.24
N GLY A 95 -6.21 5.72 -20.54
CA GLY A 95 -6.70 4.53 -19.84
C GLY A 95 -5.91 4.14 -18.60
N LEU A 96 -5.16 5.07 -17.99
CA LEU A 96 -4.45 4.78 -16.75
C LEU A 96 -5.43 4.47 -15.62
N SER A 97 -5.00 3.58 -14.72
CA SER A 97 -5.81 3.25 -13.55
C SER A 97 -6.12 4.51 -12.73
N THR A 98 -7.31 4.59 -12.19
CA THR A 98 -7.74 5.71 -11.32
C THR A 98 -6.79 5.92 -10.14
N TYR A 99 -6.16 4.86 -9.62
CA TYR A 99 -5.15 5.00 -8.56
C TYR A 99 -3.91 5.73 -9.06
N THR A 100 -3.49 5.49 -10.30
CA THR A 100 -2.36 6.19 -10.91
C THR A 100 -2.71 7.67 -11.10
N VAL A 101 -3.88 7.96 -11.68
CA VAL A 101 -4.35 9.34 -11.88
C VAL A 101 -4.48 10.10 -10.56
N LYS A 102 -5.06 9.46 -9.52
CA LYS A 102 -5.14 10.05 -8.17
C LYS A 102 -3.77 10.26 -7.53
N MET A 103 -2.81 9.38 -7.80
CA MET A 103 -1.43 9.56 -7.33
C MET A 103 -0.77 10.77 -8.01
N GLU A 104 -0.97 10.95 -9.31
CA GLU A 104 -0.47 12.11 -10.06
C GLU A 104 -1.09 13.41 -9.54
N ALA A 105 -2.41 13.45 -9.37
CA ALA A 105 -3.08 14.59 -8.76
C ALA A 105 -2.54 14.92 -7.35
N SER A 106 -2.28 13.88 -6.55
CA SER A 106 -1.70 14.06 -5.20
C SER A 106 -0.25 14.56 -5.24
N ALA A 107 0.54 14.09 -6.20
CA ALA A 107 1.91 14.55 -6.40
C ALA A 107 1.97 16.01 -6.84
N LEU A 108 1.10 16.39 -7.78
CA LEU A 108 0.99 17.77 -8.24
C LEU A 108 0.43 18.70 -7.16
N GLY A 109 -0.61 18.28 -6.43
CA GLY A 109 -1.10 19.04 -5.27
C GLY A 109 -0.02 19.27 -4.22
N LYS A 110 0.89 18.28 -4.03
CA LYS A 110 2.04 18.42 -3.15
C LYS A 110 3.07 19.40 -3.70
N LEU A 111 3.39 19.31 -5.00
CA LEU A 111 4.34 20.20 -5.67
C LEU A 111 3.91 21.68 -5.56
N TYR A 112 2.63 21.95 -5.75
CA TYR A 112 2.07 23.31 -5.72
C TYR A 112 1.57 23.74 -4.32
N GLY A 113 1.70 22.86 -3.29
CA GLY A 113 1.32 23.18 -1.92
C GLY A 113 -0.19 23.33 -1.69
N GLU A 114 -1.02 22.81 -2.59
CA GLU A 114 -2.48 23.00 -2.56
C GLU A 114 -3.27 21.72 -2.80
N LYS A 115 -4.53 21.74 -2.38
CA LYS A 115 -5.51 20.71 -2.77
C LYS A 115 -6.11 21.09 -4.13
N LEU A 116 -5.72 20.33 -5.15
CA LEU A 116 -6.24 20.55 -6.49
C LEU A 116 -7.73 20.19 -6.59
N ASN A 117 -8.54 21.10 -7.13
CA ASN A 117 -9.94 20.83 -7.44
C ASN A 117 -10.04 20.21 -8.84
N LEU A 118 -10.01 18.88 -8.91
CA LEU A 118 -9.99 18.12 -10.17
C LEU A 118 -11.10 17.07 -10.17
N GLU A 119 -11.75 16.92 -11.31
CA GLU A 119 -12.65 15.79 -11.56
C GLU A 119 -11.82 14.51 -11.73
N LEU A 120 -11.76 13.71 -10.67
CA LEU A 120 -11.03 12.47 -10.68
C LEU A 120 -11.98 11.29 -10.79
N PRO A 121 -11.64 10.28 -11.61
CA PRO A 121 -12.48 9.11 -11.78
C PRO A 121 -12.65 8.39 -10.44
N ARG A 122 -13.81 7.77 -10.23
CA ARG A 122 -14.08 6.90 -9.09
C ARG A 122 -13.72 5.46 -9.47
N ASN A 123 -13.15 4.73 -8.52
CA ASN A 123 -12.99 3.29 -8.62
C ASN A 123 -13.98 2.62 -7.68
N ALA A 124 -14.83 1.79 -8.22
CA ALA A 124 -15.41 0.73 -7.43
C ALA A 124 -14.31 -0.30 -7.13
N ARG A 125 -14.10 -0.64 -5.86
CA ARG A 125 -13.06 -1.64 -5.48
C ARG A 125 -13.37 -3.02 -6.04
N THR A 126 -14.63 -3.31 -6.28
CA THR A 126 -15.15 -4.53 -6.91
C THR A 126 -14.78 -4.63 -8.39
N GLU A 127 -14.60 -3.48 -9.07
CA GLU A 127 -14.25 -3.41 -10.49
C GLU A 127 -12.74 -3.38 -10.75
N ILE A 128 -11.93 -3.27 -9.69
CA ILE A 128 -10.49 -3.25 -9.83
C ILE A 128 -10.01 -4.61 -10.32
N LYS A 129 -9.85 -4.73 -11.61
CA LYS A 129 -9.02 -5.78 -12.19
C LYS A 129 -7.61 -5.54 -11.67
N ARG A 130 -7.16 -6.37 -10.74
CA ARG A 130 -5.78 -6.29 -10.28
C ARG A 130 -4.90 -6.52 -11.49
N SER A 131 -4.13 -5.50 -11.86
CA SER A 131 -3.19 -5.54 -12.99
C SER A 131 -2.14 -6.66 -12.89
N ARG A 132 -2.13 -7.32 -11.74
CA ARG A 132 -1.32 -8.49 -11.43
C ARG A 132 -2.24 -9.71 -11.34
N GLY A 133 -2.74 -10.17 -12.46
CA GLY A 133 -3.41 -11.48 -12.55
C GLY A 133 -2.40 -12.62 -12.35
N ALA A 134 -2.88 -13.83 -12.10
CA ALA A 134 -2.04 -15.02 -11.92
C ALA A 134 -1.04 -15.23 -13.07
N ALA A 135 -1.41 -14.84 -14.30
CA ALA A 135 -0.54 -14.91 -15.48
C ALA A 135 0.66 -13.94 -15.45
N VAL A 136 0.56 -12.83 -14.69
CA VAL A 136 1.63 -11.83 -14.58
C VAL A 136 2.41 -12.00 -13.29
N ARG A 137 1.73 -12.49 -12.23
CA ARG A 137 2.32 -12.77 -10.93
C ARG A 137 2.97 -14.13 -10.97
N ASP A 138 4.06 -14.25 -10.26
CA ASP A 138 4.81 -15.51 -10.11
C ASP A 138 5.24 -16.14 -11.44
N ARG A 139 5.19 -15.40 -12.58
CA ARG A 139 5.50 -15.92 -13.91
C ARG A 139 6.85 -16.62 -13.97
N ASN A 140 7.83 -16.09 -13.22
CA ASN A 140 9.20 -16.63 -13.18
C ASN A 140 9.51 -17.28 -11.84
N VAL A 141 8.48 -17.63 -11.04
CA VAL A 141 8.64 -18.26 -9.73
C VAL A 141 8.14 -19.68 -9.78
N SER A 142 9.05 -20.64 -9.72
CA SER A 142 8.68 -22.06 -9.60
C SER A 142 8.00 -22.32 -8.26
N ARG A 143 6.71 -22.65 -8.28
CA ARG A 143 5.95 -23.01 -7.07
C ARG A 143 6.51 -24.25 -6.38
N LYS A 144 6.99 -25.22 -7.15
CA LYS A 144 7.61 -26.45 -6.63
C LYS A 144 8.87 -26.13 -5.82
N ASN A 145 9.78 -25.34 -6.41
CA ASN A 145 11.05 -24.98 -5.75
C ASN A 145 10.88 -24.00 -4.57
N ASN A 146 9.76 -23.29 -4.52
CA ASN A 146 9.44 -22.33 -3.47
C ASN A 146 8.32 -22.80 -2.53
N SER A 147 7.99 -24.09 -2.52
CA SER A 147 6.86 -24.64 -1.78
C SER A 147 6.90 -24.28 -0.28
N GLU A 148 8.05 -24.37 0.36
CA GLU A 148 8.24 -24.05 1.77
C GLU A 148 8.08 -22.54 2.05
N LEU A 149 8.63 -21.69 1.17
CA LEU A 149 8.46 -20.24 1.24
C LEU A 149 6.98 -19.85 1.06
N LEU A 150 6.29 -20.44 0.09
CA LEU A 150 4.87 -20.21 -0.15
C LEU A 150 4.01 -20.65 1.03
N ASN A 151 4.28 -21.85 1.59
CA ASN A 151 3.63 -22.32 2.79
C ASN A 151 3.86 -21.36 3.96
N PHE A 152 5.09 -20.94 4.20
CA PHE A 152 5.43 -19.98 5.23
C PHE A 152 4.65 -18.66 5.08
N CYS A 153 4.61 -18.11 3.87
CA CYS A 153 3.88 -16.87 3.60
C CYS A 153 2.38 -17.00 3.86
N ARG A 154 1.76 -18.13 3.52
CA ARG A 154 0.33 -18.42 3.79
C ARG A 154 0.04 -18.62 5.27
N CYS A 155 1.01 -19.17 6.01
CA CYS A 155 0.85 -19.45 7.43
C CYS A 155 1.15 -18.27 8.34
N CYS A 156 1.95 -17.28 7.89
CA CYS A 156 2.50 -16.20 8.73
C CYS A 156 2.16 -14.79 8.23
N GLY A 157 1.79 -14.63 6.97
CA GLY A 157 1.39 -13.36 6.37
C GLY A 157 2.43 -12.24 6.42
N PRO A 158 3.73 -12.47 6.13
CA PRO A 158 4.74 -11.42 6.14
C PRO A 158 4.50 -10.39 5.04
N ARG A 159 5.03 -9.18 5.20
CA ARG A 159 5.32 -8.28 4.06
C ARG A 159 6.67 -8.66 3.45
N ARG A 160 6.92 -8.29 2.20
CA ARG A 160 8.22 -8.54 1.55
C ARG A 160 9.39 -8.04 2.40
N SER A 161 9.36 -6.79 2.83
CA SER A 161 10.41 -6.18 3.66
C SER A 161 10.59 -6.84 5.03
N GLU A 162 9.54 -7.47 5.57
CA GLU A 162 9.62 -8.26 6.79
C GLU A 162 10.28 -9.60 6.50
N LEU A 163 9.84 -10.30 5.45
CA LEU A 163 10.38 -11.60 5.03
C LEU A 163 11.89 -11.53 4.76
N GLU A 164 12.35 -10.48 4.09
CA GLU A 164 13.78 -10.24 3.83
C GLU A 164 14.62 -10.13 5.11
N LYS A 165 14.01 -9.75 6.24
CA LYS A 165 14.69 -9.49 7.52
C LYS A 165 14.40 -10.50 8.61
N LEU A 166 13.53 -11.50 8.35
CA LEU A 166 13.25 -12.57 9.31
C LEU A 166 14.44 -13.50 9.51
N SER A 167 14.57 -14.02 10.71
CA SER A 167 15.60 -15.00 11.10
C SER A 167 15.02 -16.03 12.05
N ALA A 168 15.76 -17.10 12.34
CA ALA A 168 15.40 -18.14 13.30
C ALA A 168 15.01 -17.56 14.68
N LYS A 169 15.62 -16.44 15.08
CA LYS A 169 15.37 -15.76 16.36
C LYS A 169 13.97 -15.13 16.48
N ASP A 170 13.22 -15.04 15.37
CA ASP A 170 11.90 -14.43 15.35
C ASP A 170 10.78 -15.45 15.64
N LEU A 171 11.10 -16.75 15.77
CA LEU A 171 10.16 -17.78 16.23
C LEU A 171 9.86 -17.63 17.72
N ARG A 172 8.59 -17.71 18.08
CA ARG A 172 8.12 -17.73 19.47
C ARG A 172 7.18 -18.91 19.68
N VAL A 173 7.26 -19.48 20.87
CA VAL A 173 6.30 -20.49 21.33
C VAL A 173 5.65 -19.95 22.59
N ILE A 174 4.33 -19.83 22.58
CA ILE A 174 3.55 -19.32 23.70
C ILE A 174 2.38 -20.29 23.90
N ASN A 175 2.28 -20.88 25.09
CA ASN A 175 1.25 -21.86 25.44
C ASN A 175 1.12 -22.98 24.38
N GLY A 176 2.26 -23.51 23.91
CA GLY A 176 2.31 -24.60 22.92
C GLY A 176 2.00 -24.15 21.47
N ARG A 177 1.66 -22.91 21.23
CA ARG A 177 1.35 -22.37 19.90
C ARG A 177 2.53 -21.59 19.33
N PHE A 178 2.78 -21.75 18.02
CA PHE A 178 3.85 -21.06 17.33
C PHE A 178 3.42 -19.68 16.84
N TYR A 179 4.33 -18.70 16.98
CA TYR A 179 4.17 -17.31 16.52
C TYR A 179 5.43 -16.82 15.81
N VAL A 180 5.25 -15.83 14.95
CA VAL A 180 6.35 -15.06 14.36
C VAL A 180 6.36 -13.66 14.96
N SER A 181 7.50 -13.22 15.48
CA SER A 181 7.73 -11.87 15.99
C SER A 181 8.30 -10.99 14.88
N PHE A 182 7.49 -10.12 14.31
CA PHE A 182 7.92 -9.16 13.29
C PHE A 182 8.36 -7.85 13.94
N THR A 183 9.66 -7.66 14.07
CA THR A 183 10.25 -6.44 14.68
C THR A 183 11.01 -5.59 13.67
N ARG A 184 11.41 -6.17 12.52
CA ARG A 184 12.23 -5.55 11.49
C ARG A 184 11.49 -5.51 10.15
N GLY A 185 11.72 -4.45 9.36
CA GLY A 185 11.05 -4.28 8.06
C GLY A 185 9.56 -3.95 8.15
N THR A 186 9.04 -3.69 9.34
CA THR A 186 7.63 -3.38 9.59
C THR A 186 7.29 -1.97 9.11
N LYS A 187 6.08 -1.81 8.56
CA LYS A 187 5.61 -0.50 8.11
C LYS A 187 5.39 0.44 9.30
N GLY A 188 6.13 1.56 9.31
CA GLY A 188 6.07 2.53 10.41
C GLY A 188 6.76 2.06 11.70
N GLY A 189 7.67 1.07 11.62
CA GLY A 189 8.46 0.59 12.77
C GLY A 189 7.67 -0.19 13.84
N LYS A 190 6.36 -0.40 13.64
CA LYS A 190 5.51 -1.06 14.66
C LYS A 190 5.71 -2.58 14.66
N PRO A 191 6.20 -3.14 15.77
CA PRO A 191 6.33 -4.59 15.91
C PRO A 191 4.96 -5.25 15.99
N ARG A 192 4.91 -6.55 15.66
CA ARG A 192 3.73 -7.40 15.88
C ARG A 192 4.13 -8.82 16.16
N LEU A 193 3.26 -9.52 16.88
CA LEU A 193 3.30 -10.95 17.08
C LEU A 193 2.15 -11.57 16.30
N SER A 194 2.46 -12.51 15.40
CA SER A 194 1.48 -13.13 14.50
C SER A 194 1.46 -14.64 14.72
N PRO A 195 0.29 -15.27 14.98
CA PRO A 195 0.21 -16.71 15.09
C PRO A 195 0.55 -17.38 13.76
N ILE A 196 1.18 -18.55 13.79
CA ILE A 196 1.36 -19.38 12.61
C ILE A 196 0.08 -20.17 12.40
N MET A 197 -0.58 -19.98 11.24
CA MET A 197 -1.92 -20.49 10.95
C MET A 197 -1.87 -21.60 9.91
N GLY A 198 -2.72 -22.61 10.05
CA GLY A 198 -2.86 -23.69 9.08
C GLY A 198 -3.08 -25.03 9.76
N THR A 199 -3.06 -26.11 8.99
CA THR A 199 -3.07 -27.49 9.53
C THR A 199 -1.80 -27.73 10.36
N PRO A 200 -1.79 -28.69 11.29
CA PRO A 200 -0.61 -29.00 12.10
C PRO A 200 0.65 -29.23 11.26
N GLY A 201 0.53 -29.91 10.12
CA GLY A 201 1.65 -30.13 9.20
C GLY A 201 2.15 -28.86 8.53
N GLU A 202 1.25 -27.95 8.10
CA GLU A 202 1.63 -26.65 7.53
C GLU A 202 2.34 -25.78 8.57
N VAL A 203 1.84 -25.75 9.80
CA VAL A 203 2.40 -24.98 10.91
C VAL A 203 3.82 -25.46 11.24
N LEU A 204 4.03 -26.78 11.35
CA LEU A 204 5.36 -27.35 11.60
C LEU A 204 6.34 -27.05 10.47
N ARG A 205 5.92 -27.18 9.21
CA ARG A 205 6.75 -26.79 8.05
C ARG A 205 7.11 -25.31 8.08
N ALA A 206 6.13 -24.44 8.36
CA ALA A 206 6.38 -23.02 8.47
C ALA A 206 7.36 -22.67 9.60
N ALA A 207 7.23 -23.30 10.76
CA ALA A 207 8.16 -23.12 11.88
C ALA A 207 9.58 -23.63 11.56
N ARG A 208 9.70 -24.77 10.87
CA ARG A 208 10.99 -25.29 10.37
C ARG A 208 11.61 -24.33 9.35
N TYR A 209 10.83 -23.86 8.38
CA TYR A 209 11.31 -22.90 7.38
C TYR A 209 11.81 -21.61 8.04
N LEU A 210 11.10 -21.06 9.04
CA LEU A 210 11.56 -19.88 9.76
C LEU A 210 12.93 -20.08 10.41
N LYS A 211 13.22 -21.29 10.91
CA LYS A 211 14.52 -21.61 11.50
C LYS A 211 15.68 -21.59 10.51
N THR A 212 15.41 -21.70 9.20
CA THR A 212 16.45 -21.59 8.14
C THR A 212 16.76 -20.16 7.72
N LEU A 213 15.95 -19.20 8.14
CA LEU A 213 16.10 -17.81 7.73
C LEU A 213 17.22 -17.11 8.51
N THR A 214 18.01 -16.29 7.80
CA THR A 214 19.25 -15.68 8.32
C THR A 214 19.12 -14.19 8.68
N GLY A 215 18.02 -13.53 8.31
CA GLY A 215 17.85 -12.09 8.47
C GLY A 215 18.31 -11.24 7.27
N LYS A 216 18.87 -11.90 6.26
CA LYS A 216 19.23 -11.32 4.95
C LYS A 216 18.71 -12.23 3.84
N ASN A 217 17.39 -12.43 3.80
CA ASN A 217 16.80 -13.39 2.89
C ASN A 217 16.51 -12.76 1.54
N HIS A 218 16.85 -13.47 0.47
CA HIS A 218 16.46 -13.06 -0.88
C HIS A 218 15.01 -13.47 -1.15
N VAL A 219 14.20 -12.52 -1.58
CA VAL A 219 12.81 -12.75 -1.99
C VAL A 219 12.65 -12.36 -3.45
N HIS A 220 12.39 -13.36 -4.31
CA HIS A 220 12.23 -13.13 -5.75
C HIS A 220 11.21 -12.02 -6.03
N SER A 221 11.57 -11.06 -6.88
CA SER A 221 10.75 -9.84 -7.15
C SER A 221 9.35 -10.17 -7.69
N GLY A 222 9.23 -11.25 -8.49
CA GLY A 222 7.96 -11.72 -9.06
C GLY A 222 7.01 -12.36 -8.06
N LEU A 223 7.48 -12.80 -6.87
CA LEU A 223 6.62 -13.44 -5.88
C LEU A 223 5.55 -12.49 -5.33
N ASP A 224 4.29 -12.90 -5.44
CA ASP A 224 3.16 -12.13 -4.91
C ASP A 224 2.93 -12.38 -3.41
N VAL A 225 3.85 -11.87 -2.60
CA VAL A 225 3.76 -11.95 -1.13
C VAL A 225 2.44 -11.35 -0.61
N HIS A 226 1.85 -10.38 -1.34
CA HIS A 226 0.64 -9.72 -0.87
C HIS A 226 -0.62 -10.59 -0.99
N SER A 227 -0.72 -11.42 -2.04
CA SER A 227 -1.84 -12.38 -2.15
C SER A 227 -1.76 -13.45 -1.08
N LEU A 228 -0.56 -14.00 -0.83
CA LEU A 228 -0.35 -14.98 0.25
C LEU A 228 -0.67 -14.40 1.63
N ARG A 229 -0.40 -13.12 1.83
CA ARG A 229 -0.79 -12.40 3.04
C ARG A 229 -2.31 -12.23 3.16
N ALA A 230 -3.05 -12.12 2.05
CA ALA A 230 -4.51 -12.11 2.07
C ALA A 230 -5.07 -13.49 2.44
N GLU A 231 -4.48 -14.57 1.94
CA GLU A 231 -4.83 -15.94 2.36
C GLU A 231 -4.62 -16.13 3.87
N TYR A 232 -3.50 -15.64 4.41
CA TYR A 232 -3.25 -15.64 5.85
C TYR A 232 -4.34 -14.89 6.64
N ALA A 233 -4.71 -13.69 6.18
CA ALA A 233 -5.76 -12.91 6.83
C ALA A 233 -7.10 -13.66 6.87
N SER A 234 -7.44 -14.34 5.77
CA SER A 234 -8.65 -15.18 5.70
C SER A 234 -8.58 -16.36 6.67
N ARG A 235 -7.41 -17.00 6.82
CA ARG A 235 -7.23 -18.08 7.80
C ARG A 235 -7.43 -17.60 9.24
N VAL A 236 -6.81 -16.46 9.62
CA VAL A 236 -6.99 -15.89 10.97
C VAL A 236 -8.44 -15.49 11.20
N TYR A 237 -9.09 -14.88 10.20
CA TYR A 237 -10.48 -14.50 10.32
C TYR A 237 -11.38 -15.72 10.56
N ARG A 238 -11.27 -16.76 9.72
CA ARG A 238 -12.13 -17.96 9.83
C ARG A 238 -11.96 -18.71 11.14
N GLU A 239 -10.75 -18.81 11.68
CA GLU A 239 -10.51 -19.46 12.96
C GLU A 239 -11.17 -18.71 14.13
N SER A 240 -11.28 -17.40 14.03
CA SER A 240 -11.81 -16.54 15.09
C SER A 240 -13.28 -16.15 14.89
N ALA A 241 -13.83 -16.37 13.68
CA ALA A 241 -15.16 -15.88 13.33
C ALA A 241 -16.25 -16.74 13.97
N ARG A 242 -17.18 -16.07 14.62
CA ARG A 242 -18.44 -16.64 15.12
C ARG A 242 -19.48 -16.68 14.00
N SER A 243 -20.43 -17.56 14.11
CA SER A 243 -21.59 -17.57 13.19
C SER A 243 -22.31 -16.21 13.22
N LEU A 244 -22.53 -15.64 12.05
CA LEU A 244 -23.26 -14.36 11.92
C LEU A 244 -24.69 -14.47 12.45
N GLU A 245 -25.31 -15.65 12.36
CA GLU A 245 -26.64 -15.91 12.91
C GLU A 245 -26.63 -15.82 14.44
N SER A 246 -25.61 -16.41 15.09
CA SER A 246 -25.48 -16.32 16.55
C SER A 246 -25.28 -14.89 17.04
N LEU A 247 -24.77 -14.00 16.18
CA LEU A 247 -24.54 -12.58 16.50
C LEU A 247 -25.77 -11.71 16.23
N LYS A 248 -26.67 -12.09 15.30
CA LYS A 248 -27.85 -11.30 14.95
C LYS A 248 -28.93 -11.28 16.03
N GLY A 249 -29.04 -12.32 16.83
CA GLY A 249 -30.06 -12.47 17.88
C GLY A 249 -29.78 -11.73 19.20
N ARG A 250 -28.65 -11.06 19.35
CA ARG A 250 -28.25 -10.43 20.61
C ARG A 250 -28.43 -8.91 20.57
N ARG A 251 -28.83 -8.31 21.73
CA ARG A 251 -28.92 -6.85 21.92
C ARG A 251 -27.65 -6.07 21.53
N ILE A 252 -26.51 -6.78 21.42
CA ILE A 252 -25.16 -6.29 21.13
C ILE A 252 -24.83 -6.33 19.61
N CYS A 253 -25.78 -6.65 18.76
CA CYS A 253 -25.57 -6.92 17.33
C CYS A 253 -24.78 -5.83 16.58
N LYS A 254 -25.07 -4.54 16.83
CA LYS A 254 -24.37 -3.42 16.14
C LYS A 254 -22.91 -3.29 16.51
N GLN A 255 -22.50 -3.72 17.70
CA GLN A 255 -21.09 -3.66 18.17
C GLN A 255 -20.32 -4.90 17.72
N ALA A 256 -20.97 -6.06 17.65
CA ALA A 256 -20.36 -7.33 17.26
C ALA A 256 -20.17 -7.48 15.74
N LEU A 257 -20.96 -6.78 14.94
CA LEU A 257 -20.94 -6.86 13.49
C LEU A 257 -20.24 -5.66 12.87
N TYR A 258 -19.46 -5.91 11.82
CA TYR A 258 -18.91 -4.92 10.94
C TYR A 258 -19.65 -4.96 9.60
N VAL A 259 -20.40 -3.91 9.30
CA VAL A 259 -21.11 -3.76 8.02
C VAL A 259 -20.25 -2.95 7.07
N CYS A 260 -19.90 -3.52 5.94
CA CYS A 260 -19.12 -2.84 4.91
C CYS A 260 -19.92 -1.69 4.28
N ARG A 261 -19.18 -0.65 3.87
CA ARG A 261 -19.73 0.53 3.19
C ARG A 261 -19.16 0.63 1.76
N GLY A 262 -19.77 1.50 0.94
CA GLY A 262 -19.33 1.76 -0.43
C GLY A 262 -19.50 0.52 -1.30
N ASP A 263 -18.45 0.17 -2.05
CA ASP A 263 -18.47 -0.91 -3.04
C ASP A 263 -18.76 -2.33 -2.46
N LYS A 264 -18.57 -2.49 -1.15
CA LYS A 264 -18.86 -3.73 -0.42
C LYS A 264 -20.11 -3.60 0.47
N ALA A 265 -20.95 -2.61 0.23
CA ALA A 265 -22.17 -2.41 1.03
C ALA A 265 -22.98 -3.70 1.10
N GLY A 266 -23.51 -4.00 2.30
CA GLY A 266 -24.28 -5.21 2.56
C GLY A 266 -23.45 -6.45 2.97
N ILE A 267 -22.13 -6.46 2.77
CA ILE A 267 -21.28 -7.52 3.29
C ILE A 267 -21.06 -7.29 4.78
N VAL A 268 -21.28 -8.33 5.57
CA VAL A 268 -21.19 -8.30 7.04
C VAL A 268 -20.11 -9.27 7.50
N TYR A 269 -19.34 -8.85 8.48
CA TYR A 269 -18.30 -9.65 9.11
C TYR A 269 -18.42 -9.63 10.65
N ASP A 270 -17.93 -10.66 11.31
CA ASP A 270 -17.66 -10.61 12.75
C ASP A 270 -16.55 -9.61 13.03
N ARG A 271 -16.85 -8.54 13.78
CA ARG A 271 -15.93 -7.44 14.06
C ARG A 271 -14.70 -7.90 14.86
N GLU A 272 -14.90 -8.78 15.81
CA GLU A 272 -13.83 -9.27 16.68
C GLU A 272 -12.84 -10.12 15.88
N ALA A 273 -13.34 -10.99 15.00
CA ALA A 273 -12.49 -11.76 14.09
C ALA A 273 -11.75 -10.86 13.08
N LEU A 274 -12.40 -9.79 12.58
CA LEU A 274 -11.70 -8.79 11.76
C LEU A 274 -10.57 -8.10 12.52
N LEU A 275 -10.78 -7.76 13.79
CA LEU A 275 -9.75 -7.15 14.63
C LEU A 275 -8.60 -8.13 14.92
N ALA A 276 -8.90 -9.41 15.16
CA ALA A 276 -7.89 -10.45 15.32
C ALA A 276 -7.00 -10.55 14.06
N ALA A 277 -7.61 -10.65 12.88
CA ALA A 277 -6.89 -10.67 11.61
C ALA A 277 -6.12 -9.35 11.36
N SER A 278 -6.70 -8.22 11.72
CA SER A 278 -6.06 -6.90 11.61
C SER A 278 -4.80 -6.81 12.46
N ARG A 279 -4.87 -7.23 13.71
CA ARG A 279 -3.73 -7.26 14.64
C ARG A 279 -2.64 -8.22 14.18
N ALA A 280 -3.01 -9.42 13.75
CA ALA A 280 -2.08 -10.41 13.19
C ALA A 280 -1.35 -9.88 11.94
N LEU A 281 -1.98 -8.99 11.17
CA LEU A 281 -1.37 -8.28 10.05
C LEU A 281 -0.60 -7.00 10.46
N GLY A 282 -0.62 -6.60 11.73
CA GLY A 282 -0.02 -5.35 12.21
C GLY A 282 -0.79 -4.10 11.77
N HIS A 283 -2.10 -4.23 11.64
CA HIS A 283 -3.06 -3.14 11.53
C HIS A 283 -3.88 -3.07 12.84
N ASN A 284 -4.55 -1.94 13.08
CA ASN A 284 -5.42 -1.76 14.25
C ASN A 284 -6.82 -1.30 13.85
N ARG A 285 -7.25 -1.61 12.61
CA ARG A 285 -8.50 -1.14 12.04
C ARG A 285 -9.14 -2.26 11.22
N GLU A 286 -10.42 -2.49 11.43
CA GLU A 286 -11.21 -3.53 10.77
C GLU A 286 -11.36 -3.29 9.27
N ASP A 287 -11.58 -2.01 8.88
CA ASP A 287 -11.82 -1.61 7.50
C ASP A 287 -10.68 -1.99 6.54
N VAL A 288 -9.46 -2.06 7.04
CA VAL A 288 -8.30 -2.46 6.23
C VAL A 288 -8.39 -3.94 5.85
N VAL A 289 -8.79 -4.81 6.78
CA VAL A 289 -8.93 -6.25 6.50
C VAL A 289 -10.14 -6.50 5.62
N ALA A 290 -11.30 -5.98 6.00
CA ALA A 290 -12.53 -6.11 5.22
C ALA A 290 -12.38 -5.56 3.80
N GLY A 291 -11.66 -4.43 3.63
CA GLY A 291 -11.51 -3.76 2.34
C GLY A 291 -10.43 -4.34 1.42
N HIS A 292 -9.36 -4.92 1.97
CA HIS A 292 -8.15 -5.22 1.19
C HIS A 292 -7.68 -6.67 1.24
N TYR A 293 -8.12 -7.46 2.21
CA TYR A 293 -7.59 -8.80 2.44
C TYR A 293 -8.65 -9.90 2.35
N LEU A 294 -9.89 -9.64 2.82
CA LEU A 294 -10.97 -10.61 2.65
C LEU A 294 -11.63 -10.39 1.30
N TYR A 295 -11.52 -11.37 0.44
CA TYR A 295 -12.24 -11.44 -0.84
C TYR A 295 -13.42 -12.40 -0.65
N LYS A 296 -14.55 -12.14 -1.37
CA LYS A 296 -15.59 -13.15 -1.49
C LYS A 296 -14.91 -14.41 -2.04
N GLU A 297 -15.07 -15.51 -1.36
CA GLU A 297 -14.90 -16.82 -1.96
C GLU A 297 -16.13 -17.00 -2.84
N GLU A 298 -15.90 -17.23 -4.12
CA GLU A 298 -16.87 -17.69 -5.07
C GLU A 298 -17.35 -19.09 -4.68
#